data_104ce95d25e57d35a7361b5b722fd975
#
_entry.id   104ce95d25e57d35a7361b5b722fd975
#
_cell.length_a   1.000
_cell.length_b   1.000
_cell.length_c   1.000
_cell.angle_alpha   90.00
_cell.angle_beta   90.00
_cell.angle_gamma   90.00
#
_symmetry.space_group_name_H-M   'P 1'
#
loop_
_entity.id
_entity.type
_entity.pdbx_description
1 polymer ?
#
loop_
_entity_poly.entity_id
_entity_poly.type
_entity_poly.pdbx_seq_one_letter_code
_entity_poly.pdbx_strand_id
1 'polypeptide(L)'
;MQRIGETVTPVEYYFEENEGNTLFIFGNGLDIDLGFPTSYKEFFQSVQFPFVHNDHSCHALGHYVYDKGIQEKWYDLENILAEYGSKVGELTEEEVVGDKADYKRLVQGLADYLSTIDFKHPKVDSVAANVLRAADKSIIPPTVYTFNYTDFEQISKALGICYSDARYIHGCLKYSNIVLGVGEYVKLGSNASYLHKTSSLEYDSHGILNAFESYDNIIIFGLSLSQVDYPYFEDFFKDVSSRKYMGDKKKYIRIFTYDEKSRLEILDNLRGMNSGLIKLRGYSDFDIIRIKDDIDFDKVQQVIAHLNVRWEFDI
;
A
#
# COMPACT_ATOMS: atom_id res chain seq x y z
N MET A 1 34.46 -34.77 40.68
CA MET A 1 34.35 -33.70 39.65
C MET A 1 32.88 -33.62 39.21
N GLN A 2 32.08 -32.82 39.89
CA GLN A 2 30.67 -32.62 39.60
C GLN A 2 30.55 -31.49 38.58
N ARG A 3 29.89 -31.74 37.45
CA ARG A 3 29.52 -30.73 36.49
C ARG A 3 28.27 -30.00 37.00
N ILE A 4 28.43 -28.72 37.28
CA ILE A 4 27.33 -27.83 37.60
C ILE A 4 26.58 -27.58 36.29
N GLY A 5 25.32 -28.02 36.23
CA GLY A 5 24.41 -27.70 35.12
C GLY A 5 23.98 -26.25 35.25
N GLU A 6 24.31 -25.42 34.25
CA GLU A 6 23.70 -24.09 34.08
C GLU A 6 22.24 -24.28 33.67
N THR A 7 21.34 -23.94 34.58
CA THR A 7 19.91 -23.77 34.26
C THR A 7 19.75 -22.47 33.46
N VAL A 8 19.51 -22.60 32.16
CA VAL A 8 19.06 -21.48 31.33
C VAL A 8 17.65 -21.12 31.78
N THR A 9 17.52 -20.02 32.49
CA THR A 9 16.21 -19.43 32.80
C THR A 9 15.54 -19.00 31.47
N PRO A 10 14.29 -19.43 31.22
CA PRO A 10 13.56 -18.92 30.09
C PRO A 10 13.42 -17.40 30.23
N VAL A 11 13.76 -16.67 29.19
CA VAL A 11 13.43 -15.23 29.08
C VAL A 11 11.93 -15.17 28.99
N GLU A 12 11.25 -14.82 30.09
CA GLU A 12 9.83 -14.48 30.06
C GLU A 12 9.68 -13.16 29.28
N TYR A 13 9.17 -13.26 28.07
CA TYR A 13 8.70 -12.08 27.33
C TYR A 13 7.38 -11.66 27.97
N TYR A 14 7.41 -10.60 28.77
CA TYR A 14 6.20 -9.90 29.16
C TYR A 14 5.64 -9.20 27.92
N PHE A 15 4.65 -9.82 27.28
CA PHE A 15 3.82 -9.15 26.29
C PHE A 15 2.87 -8.22 27.07
N GLU A 16 3.04 -6.91 26.96
CA GLU A 16 1.98 -5.98 27.38
C GLU A 16 0.73 -6.33 26.60
N GLU A 17 -0.38 -6.55 27.30
CA GLU A 17 -1.68 -6.89 26.69
C GLU A 17 -2.06 -5.84 25.66
N ASN A 18 -2.14 -6.24 24.41
CA ASN A 18 -2.51 -5.35 23.33
C ASN A 18 -4.04 -5.30 23.20
N GLU A 19 -4.68 -4.41 23.95
CA GLU A 19 -6.10 -4.09 23.82
C GLU A 19 -6.39 -3.18 22.61
N GLY A 20 -5.37 -2.80 21.85
CA GLY A 20 -5.47 -1.81 20.79
C GLY A 20 -6.16 -2.33 19.53
N ASN A 21 -7.04 -1.50 18.97
CA ASN A 21 -7.62 -1.71 17.66
C ASN A 21 -6.55 -1.54 16.56
N THR A 22 -6.67 -2.31 15.49
CA THR A 22 -5.69 -2.35 14.40
C THR A 22 -6.23 -1.70 13.13
N LEU A 23 -5.44 -0.80 12.55
CA LEU A 23 -5.61 -0.24 11.23
C LEU A 23 -4.63 -0.92 10.27
N PHE A 24 -5.17 -1.60 9.26
CA PHE A 24 -4.40 -2.08 8.12
C PHE A 24 -4.47 -1.10 6.97
N ILE A 25 -3.33 -0.87 6.33
CA ILE A 25 -3.20 -0.08 5.10
C ILE A 25 -2.44 -0.90 4.09
N PHE A 26 -3.09 -1.25 2.99
CA PHE A 26 -2.53 -2.11 1.96
C PHE A 26 -2.15 -1.33 0.71
N GLY A 27 -0.96 -1.61 0.21
CA GLY A 27 -0.52 -1.25 -1.14
C GLY A 27 -0.22 -2.50 -1.96
N ASN A 28 0.15 -2.33 -3.20
CA ASN A 28 0.31 -3.42 -4.17
C ASN A 28 1.31 -4.51 -3.76
N GLY A 29 2.28 -4.20 -2.89
CA GLY A 29 3.20 -5.20 -2.36
C GLY A 29 2.53 -6.30 -1.55
N LEU A 30 1.32 -6.07 -0.98
CA LEU A 30 0.53 -7.13 -0.35
C LEU A 30 0.05 -8.15 -1.39
N ASP A 31 -0.51 -7.69 -2.50
CA ASP A 31 -1.01 -8.55 -3.57
C ASP A 31 0.13 -9.37 -4.20
N ILE A 32 1.29 -8.73 -4.40
CA ILE A 32 2.48 -9.39 -4.94
C ILE A 32 2.99 -10.48 -3.98
N ASP A 33 3.03 -10.24 -2.67
CA ASP A 33 3.45 -11.24 -1.68
C ASP A 33 2.45 -12.41 -1.60
N LEU A 34 1.16 -12.12 -1.80
CA LEU A 34 0.12 -13.15 -1.97
C LEU A 34 0.21 -13.93 -3.30
N GLY A 35 1.16 -13.57 -4.19
CA GLY A 35 1.43 -14.24 -5.45
C GLY A 35 0.59 -13.75 -6.63
N PHE A 36 -0.10 -12.63 -6.50
CA PHE A 36 -0.90 -12.08 -7.59
C PHE A 36 -0.05 -11.17 -8.49
N PRO A 37 -0.15 -11.32 -9.82
CA PRO A 37 0.59 -10.52 -10.79
C PRO A 37 -0.09 -9.15 -10.99
N THR A 38 -0.10 -8.29 -9.99
CA THR A 38 -0.83 -7.00 -10.00
C THR A 38 0.06 -5.79 -10.26
N SER A 39 1.35 -6.00 -10.61
CA SER A 39 2.25 -4.89 -10.87
C SER A 39 1.94 -4.19 -12.21
N TYR A 40 2.17 -2.87 -12.27
CA TYR A 40 2.07 -2.13 -13.53
C TYR A 40 2.99 -2.66 -14.63
N LYS A 41 4.10 -3.29 -14.26
CA LYS A 41 5.00 -3.95 -15.22
C LYS A 41 4.31 -5.13 -15.90
N GLU A 42 3.62 -5.97 -15.15
CA GLU A 42 2.89 -7.12 -15.67
C GLU A 42 1.69 -6.66 -16.51
N PHE A 43 0.99 -5.62 -16.10
CA PHE A 43 -0.03 -4.97 -16.92
C PHE A 43 0.54 -4.49 -18.25
N PHE A 44 1.67 -3.76 -18.25
CA PHE A 44 2.32 -3.28 -19.47
C PHE A 44 2.68 -4.42 -20.44
N GLN A 45 3.05 -5.59 -19.91
CA GLN A 45 3.41 -6.77 -20.72
C GLN A 45 2.20 -7.61 -21.16
N SER A 46 1.00 -7.27 -20.68
CA SER A 46 -0.22 -8.01 -20.98
C SER A 46 -0.83 -7.61 -22.33
N VAL A 47 -1.72 -8.46 -22.84
CA VAL A 47 -2.49 -8.19 -24.05
C VAL A 47 -3.59 -7.13 -23.83
N GLN A 48 -3.90 -6.80 -22.59
CA GLN A 48 -4.86 -5.78 -22.21
C GLN A 48 -4.26 -4.36 -22.17
N PHE A 49 -2.91 -4.25 -22.23
CA PHE A 49 -2.30 -2.93 -22.32
C PHE A 49 -2.68 -2.26 -23.64
N PRO A 50 -3.28 -1.05 -23.64
CA PRO A 50 -4.02 -0.54 -24.77
C PRO A 50 -3.15 0.09 -25.86
N PHE A 51 -1.85 0.26 -25.68
CA PHE A 51 -0.97 0.97 -26.60
C PHE A 51 0.09 0.04 -27.19
N VAL A 52 0.39 0.23 -28.47
CA VAL A 52 1.42 -0.51 -29.19
C VAL A 52 2.30 0.46 -29.99
N HIS A 53 3.48 -0.01 -30.38
CA HIS A 53 4.41 0.80 -31.17
C HIS A 53 3.76 1.26 -32.49
N ASN A 54 3.88 2.57 -32.79
CA ASN A 54 3.30 3.19 -34.00
C ASN A 54 1.77 3.04 -34.11
N ASP A 55 1.04 3.01 -33.01
CA ASP A 55 -0.42 3.01 -33.02
C ASP A 55 -0.94 4.39 -33.45
N HIS A 56 -1.40 4.49 -34.67
CA HIS A 56 -1.97 5.74 -35.24
C HIS A 56 -3.29 6.16 -34.54
N SER A 57 -3.88 5.32 -33.71
CA SER A 57 -5.07 5.66 -32.92
C SER A 57 -4.73 6.26 -31.56
N CYS A 58 -3.44 6.28 -31.17
CA CYS A 58 -2.96 6.93 -29.95
C CYS A 58 -2.72 8.42 -30.15
N HIS A 59 -2.92 9.17 -29.09
CA HIS A 59 -2.58 10.58 -28.95
C HIS A 59 -1.28 10.75 -28.16
N ALA A 60 -0.92 11.96 -27.75
CA ALA A 60 0.34 12.24 -27.13
C ALA A 60 0.53 11.48 -25.80
N LEU A 61 -0.52 11.34 -24.99
CA LEU A 61 -0.47 10.59 -23.74
C LEU A 61 -0.17 9.11 -23.99
N GLY A 62 -0.88 8.46 -24.91
CA GLY A 62 -0.71 7.04 -25.19
C GLY A 62 0.69 6.69 -25.69
N HIS A 63 1.23 7.51 -26.60
CA HIS A 63 2.62 7.36 -27.06
C HIS A 63 3.62 7.54 -25.93
N TYR A 64 3.43 8.58 -25.10
CA TYR A 64 4.33 8.85 -23.98
C TYR A 64 4.37 7.68 -22.96
N VAL A 65 3.20 7.17 -22.58
CA VAL A 65 3.06 6.05 -21.65
C VAL A 65 3.72 4.80 -22.22
N TYR A 66 3.54 4.51 -23.53
CA TYR A 66 4.16 3.36 -24.18
C TYR A 66 5.68 3.47 -24.21
N ASP A 67 6.22 4.61 -24.67
CA ASP A 67 7.67 4.81 -24.81
C ASP A 67 8.38 4.73 -23.46
N LYS A 68 7.79 5.31 -22.41
CA LYS A 68 8.31 5.19 -21.04
C LYS A 68 8.30 3.75 -20.53
N GLY A 69 7.25 3.00 -20.78
CA GLY A 69 7.16 1.60 -20.39
C GLY A 69 8.24 0.73 -20.99
N ILE A 70 8.70 1.02 -22.22
CA ILE A 70 9.84 0.33 -22.84
C ILE A 70 11.17 0.72 -22.18
N GLN A 71 11.35 1.98 -21.80
CA GLN A 71 12.63 2.51 -21.31
C GLN A 71 12.91 2.17 -19.84
N GLU A 72 11.87 2.01 -19.02
CA GLU A 72 12.02 1.88 -17.59
C GLU A 72 12.03 0.42 -17.11
N LYS A 73 13.00 0.07 -16.24
CA LYS A 73 13.06 -1.25 -15.60
C LYS A 73 11.93 -1.48 -14.59
N TRP A 74 11.42 -0.40 -14.00
CA TRP A 74 10.30 -0.38 -13.07
C TRP A 74 9.23 0.52 -13.65
N TYR A 75 8.10 -0.06 -13.98
CA TYR A 75 6.98 0.67 -14.54
C TYR A 75 6.13 1.22 -13.39
N ASP A 76 6.27 2.51 -13.12
CA ASP A 76 5.39 3.24 -12.21
C ASP A 76 4.48 4.15 -13.04
N LEU A 77 3.27 3.66 -13.28
CA LEU A 77 2.31 4.31 -14.15
C LEU A 77 1.87 5.69 -13.62
N GLU A 78 1.73 5.83 -12.30
CA GLU A 78 1.33 7.11 -11.69
C GLU A 78 2.43 8.17 -11.83
N ASN A 79 3.69 7.79 -11.66
CA ASN A 79 4.81 8.69 -11.91
C ASN A 79 4.94 9.05 -13.39
N ILE A 80 4.67 8.15 -14.31
CA ILE A 80 4.66 8.43 -15.74
C ILE A 80 3.57 9.45 -16.08
N LEU A 81 2.37 9.29 -15.54
CA LEU A 81 1.27 10.25 -15.70
C LEU A 81 1.63 11.61 -15.08
N ALA A 82 2.29 11.63 -13.92
CA ALA A 82 2.77 12.84 -13.28
C ALA A 82 3.81 13.57 -14.16
N GLU A 83 4.77 12.82 -14.69
CA GLU A 83 5.80 13.37 -15.57
C GLU A 83 5.21 13.92 -16.87
N TYR A 84 4.29 13.19 -17.50
CA TYR A 84 3.57 13.67 -18.68
C TYR A 84 2.81 14.95 -18.37
N GLY A 85 1.94 14.94 -17.37
CA GLY A 85 1.08 16.06 -17.06
C GLY A 85 1.83 17.32 -16.60
N SER A 86 3.03 17.17 -16.03
CA SER A 86 3.88 18.31 -15.63
C SER A 86 4.66 18.93 -16.82
N LYS A 87 4.93 18.15 -17.86
CA LYS A 87 5.71 18.56 -19.03
C LYS A 87 4.82 19.01 -20.20
N VAL A 88 3.58 18.59 -20.23
CA VAL A 88 2.67 18.96 -21.30
C VAL A 88 2.41 20.46 -21.30
N GLY A 89 2.71 21.11 -22.43
CA GLY A 89 2.51 22.53 -22.60
C GLY A 89 1.06 22.91 -22.87
N GLU A 90 0.87 24.02 -23.61
CA GLU A 90 -0.46 24.40 -24.09
C GLU A 90 -0.89 23.39 -25.18
N LEU A 91 -1.99 22.70 -24.92
CA LEU A 91 -2.64 21.79 -25.87
C LEU A 91 -3.84 22.49 -26.50
N THR A 92 -4.12 22.16 -27.74
CA THR A 92 -5.40 22.51 -28.38
C THR A 92 -6.54 21.69 -27.73
N GLU A 93 -7.78 22.14 -27.92
CA GLU A 93 -8.93 21.38 -27.40
C GLU A 93 -9.01 19.97 -27.98
N GLU A 94 -8.64 19.77 -29.24
CA GLU A 94 -8.63 18.49 -29.93
C GLU A 94 -7.57 17.54 -29.29
N GLU A 95 -6.37 18.03 -29.00
CA GLU A 95 -5.31 17.26 -28.32
C GLU A 95 -5.73 16.86 -26.89
N VAL A 96 -6.36 17.75 -26.13
CA VAL A 96 -6.90 17.45 -24.80
C VAL A 96 -7.97 16.35 -24.86
N VAL A 97 -8.85 16.39 -25.85
CA VAL A 97 -9.88 15.36 -26.07
C VAL A 97 -9.23 14.03 -26.39
N GLY A 98 -8.19 14.03 -27.25
CA GLY A 98 -7.43 12.84 -27.60
C GLY A 98 -6.72 12.21 -26.41
N ASP A 99 -6.01 13.01 -25.62
CA ASP A 99 -5.33 12.54 -24.41
C ASP A 99 -6.29 11.98 -23.37
N LYS A 100 -7.46 12.60 -23.19
CA LYS A 100 -8.51 12.06 -22.32
C LYS A 100 -9.07 10.73 -22.84
N ALA A 101 -9.13 10.53 -24.15
CA ALA A 101 -9.51 9.25 -24.72
C ALA A 101 -8.46 8.17 -24.44
N ASP A 102 -7.18 8.49 -24.59
CA ASP A 102 -6.09 7.57 -24.24
C ASP A 102 -6.07 7.24 -22.72
N TYR A 103 -6.28 8.23 -21.87
CA TYR A 103 -6.41 8.00 -20.43
C TYR A 103 -7.55 7.02 -20.10
N LYS A 104 -8.72 7.18 -20.73
CA LYS A 104 -9.84 6.24 -20.53
C LYS A 104 -9.51 4.83 -21.02
N ARG A 105 -8.82 4.71 -22.17
CA ARG A 105 -8.33 3.42 -22.68
C ARG A 105 -7.38 2.76 -21.67
N LEU A 106 -6.48 3.56 -21.08
CA LEU A 106 -5.51 3.07 -20.09
C LEU A 106 -6.20 2.54 -18.83
N VAL A 107 -7.17 3.28 -18.26
CA VAL A 107 -7.95 2.85 -17.09
C VAL A 107 -8.75 1.58 -17.41
N GLN A 108 -9.40 1.52 -18.57
CA GLN A 108 -10.15 0.34 -18.99
C GLN A 108 -9.24 -0.86 -19.19
N GLY A 109 -8.10 -0.69 -19.85
CA GLY A 109 -7.11 -1.76 -20.04
C GLY A 109 -6.59 -2.31 -18.72
N LEU A 110 -6.36 -1.42 -17.71
CA LEU A 110 -5.98 -1.87 -16.37
C LEU A 110 -7.10 -2.68 -15.70
N ALA A 111 -8.34 -2.22 -15.78
CA ALA A 111 -9.49 -2.96 -15.25
C ALA A 111 -9.66 -4.33 -15.93
N ASP A 112 -9.53 -4.37 -17.25
CA ASP A 112 -9.60 -5.60 -18.04
C ASP A 112 -8.48 -6.58 -17.65
N TYR A 113 -7.26 -6.06 -17.48
CA TYR A 113 -6.12 -6.86 -17.02
C TYR A 113 -6.38 -7.47 -15.63
N LEU A 114 -6.72 -6.65 -14.66
CA LEU A 114 -6.99 -7.11 -13.29
C LEU A 114 -8.13 -8.14 -13.25
N SER A 115 -9.11 -8.03 -14.16
CA SER A 115 -10.22 -8.99 -14.29
C SER A 115 -9.76 -10.38 -14.76
N THR A 116 -8.58 -10.50 -15.35
CA THR A 116 -8.01 -11.81 -15.77
C THR A 116 -7.36 -12.57 -14.62
N ILE A 117 -7.07 -11.90 -13.50
CA ILE A 117 -6.35 -12.48 -12.38
C ILE A 117 -7.29 -13.30 -11.50
N ASP A 118 -6.89 -14.53 -11.19
CA ASP A 118 -7.62 -15.38 -10.26
C ASP A 118 -7.20 -15.13 -8.80
N PHE A 119 -7.97 -14.32 -8.09
CA PHE A 119 -7.73 -13.99 -6.68
C PHE A 119 -8.14 -15.10 -5.69
N LYS A 120 -8.61 -16.25 -6.17
CA LYS A 120 -9.06 -17.37 -5.31
C LYS A 120 -7.93 -18.27 -4.83
N HIS A 121 -6.72 -18.10 -5.37
CA HIS A 121 -5.57 -18.96 -5.08
C HIS A 121 -4.36 -18.14 -4.58
N PRO A 122 -4.48 -17.45 -3.41
CA PRO A 122 -3.35 -16.74 -2.83
C PRO A 122 -2.27 -17.71 -2.34
N LYS A 123 -1.02 -17.24 -2.31
CA LYS A 123 0.09 -17.94 -1.67
C LYS A 123 -0.13 -17.97 -0.15
N VAL A 124 -0.66 -19.08 0.35
CA VAL A 124 -1.14 -19.24 1.73
C VAL A 124 -0.06 -19.24 2.81
N ASP A 125 1.20 -19.45 2.43
CA ASP A 125 2.40 -19.44 3.28
C ASP A 125 3.18 -18.12 3.22
N SER A 126 2.66 -17.11 2.49
CA SER A 126 3.28 -15.79 2.41
C SER A 126 3.22 -15.03 3.74
N VAL A 127 4.07 -14.01 3.90
CA VAL A 127 4.05 -13.14 5.07
C VAL A 127 2.72 -12.40 5.17
N ALA A 128 2.21 -11.89 4.04
CA ALA A 128 0.90 -11.22 3.98
C ALA A 128 -0.22 -12.14 4.49
N ALA A 129 -0.29 -13.38 3.99
CA ALA A 129 -1.31 -14.36 4.44
C ALA A 129 -1.22 -14.64 5.95
N ASN A 130 -0.01 -14.77 6.48
CA ASN A 130 0.20 -15.04 7.91
C ASN A 130 -0.18 -13.84 8.79
N VAL A 131 0.16 -12.61 8.37
CA VAL A 131 -0.21 -11.38 9.09
C VAL A 131 -1.73 -11.18 9.08
N LEU A 132 -2.38 -11.38 7.93
CA LEU A 132 -3.84 -11.29 7.80
C LEU A 132 -4.56 -12.29 8.69
N ARG A 133 -4.11 -13.55 8.73
CA ARG A 133 -4.69 -14.59 9.61
C ARG A 133 -4.42 -14.34 11.09
N ALA A 134 -3.29 -13.73 11.44
CA ALA A 134 -3.02 -13.36 12.82
C ALA A 134 -4.03 -12.33 13.32
N ALA A 135 -4.31 -11.32 12.50
CA ALA A 135 -5.29 -10.30 12.81
C ALA A 135 -6.74 -10.82 12.86
N ASP A 136 -7.05 -11.87 12.10
CA ASP A 136 -8.38 -12.53 12.14
C ASP A 136 -8.67 -13.18 13.51
N LYS A 137 -7.63 -13.45 14.28
CA LYS A 137 -7.75 -14.00 15.62
C LYS A 137 -7.86 -12.92 16.71
N SER A 138 -7.73 -11.65 16.35
CA SER A 138 -7.91 -10.53 17.27
C SER A 138 -9.37 -10.43 17.73
N ILE A 139 -9.56 -9.99 18.98
CA ILE A 139 -10.90 -9.77 19.56
C ILE A 139 -11.66 -8.70 18.81
N ILE A 140 -10.96 -7.64 18.40
CA ILE A 140 -11.52 -6.54 17.61
C ILE A 140 -11.05 -6.75 16.16
N PRO A 141 -11.97 -6.97 15.21
CA PRO A 141 -11.61 -7.08 13.81
C PRO A 141 -10.87 -5.82 13.34
N PRO A 142 -9.82 -5.97 12.52
CA PRO A 142 -9.08 -4.83 12.00
C PRO A 142 -9.94 -4.01 11.04
N THR A 143 -9.68 -2.70 10.98
CA THR A 143 -10.18 -1.86 9.90
C THR A 143 -9.16 -1.85 8.77
N VAL A 144 -9.64 -2.05 7.55
CA VAL A 144 -8.81 -2.15 6.36
C VAL A 144 -9.02 -0.95 5.45
N TYR A 145 -7.92 -0.28 5.09
CA TYR A 145 -7.84 0.65 3.96
C TYR A 145 -6.92 0.06 2.90
N THR A 146 -7.29 0.21 1.65
CA THR A 146 -6.46 -0.30 0.56
C THR A 146 -6.31 0.72 -0.56
N PHE A 147 -5.08 0.82 -1.05
CA PHE A 147 -4.72 1.56 -2.26
C PHE A 147 -4.74 0.67 -3.50
N ASN A 148 -5.00 -0.65 -3.31
CA ASN A 148 -5.09 -1.63 -4.37
C ASN A 148 -6.49 -1.60 -5.01
N TYR A 149 -6.54 -1.94 -6.29
CA TYR A 149 -7.79 -2.06 -7.04
C TYR A 149 -8.44 -3.45 -6.91
N THR A 150 -7.78 -4.39 -6.26
CA THR A 150 -8.16 -5.80 -6.13
C THR A 150 -9.31 -6.00 -5.14
N ASP A 151 -10.16 -7.01 -5.39
CA ASP A 151 -11.28 -7.33 -4.50
C ASP A 151 -10.79 -8.06 -3.24
N PHE A 152 -10.62 -7.32 -2.16
CA PHE A 152 -10.17 -7.87 -0.87
C PHE A 152 -11.13 -8.92 -0.30
N GLU A 153 -12.43 -8.85 -0.62
CA GLU A 153 -13.40 -9.86 -0.18
C GLU A 153 -13.09 -11.24 -0.77
N GLN A 154 -12.68 -11.31 -2.04
CA GLN A 154 -12.27 -12.57 -2.66
C GLN A 154 -11.01 -13.13 -2.00
N ILE A 155 -10.03 -12.28 -1.73
CA ILE A 155 -8.78 -12.65 -1.05
C ILE A 155 -9.08 -13.17 0.36
N SER A 156 -9.92 -12.46 1.12
CA SER A 156 -10.33 -12.85 2.48
C SER A 156 -11.00 -14.22 2.50
N LYS A 157 -11.94 -14.46 1.60
CA LYS A 157 -12.60 -15.76 1.46
C LYS A 157 -11.60 -16.87 1.12
N ALA A 158 -10.67 -16.61 0.23
CA ALA A 158 -9.67 -17.60 -0.19
C ALA A 158 -8.67 -17.92 0.94
N LEU A 159 -8.36 -16.97 1.80
CA LEU A 159 -7.51 -17.15 2.98
C LEU A 159 -8.26 -17.75 4.17
N GLY A 160 -9.61 -17.80 4.13
CA GLY A 160 -10.46 -18.27 5.23
C GLY A 160 -10.47 -17.34 6.43
N ILE A 161 -10.35 -16.01 6.22
CA ILE A 161 -10.44 -14.99 7.27
C ILE A 161 -11.84 -14.37 7.33
N CYS A 162 -12.26 -13.93 8.53
CA CYS A 162 -13.63 -13.51 8.80
C CYS A 162 -13.90 -12.04 8.43
N TYR A 163 -12.87 -11.17 8.46
CA TYR A 163 -13.03 -9.78 8.05
C TYR A 163 -12.75 -9.61 6.55
N SER A 164 -13.67 -8.97 5.85
CA SER A 164 -13.61 -8.83 4.38
C SER A 164 -13.96 -7.43 3.89
N ASP A 165 -14.37 -6.56 4.81
CA ASP A 165 -14.70 -5.17 4.47
C ASP A 165 -13.43 -4.34 4.35
N ALA A 166 -13.30 -3.63 3.23
CA ALA A 166 -12.17 -2.75 2.97
C ALA A 166 -12.64 -1.42 2.37
N ARG A 167 -12.00 -0.34 2.78
CA ARG A 167 -12.19 1.00 2.24
C ARG A 167 -11.17 1.25 1.13
N TYR A 168 -11.66 1.39 -0.09
CA TYR A 168 -10.83 1.50 -1.30
C TYR A 168 -10.54 2.96 -1.63
N ILE A 169 -9.33 3.42 -1.35
CA ILE A 169 -8.93 4.84 -1.56
C ILE A 169 -8.94 5.21 -3.04
N HIS A 170 -8.58 4.28 -3.90
CA HIS A 170 -8.49 4.51 -5.35
C HIS A 170 -9.56 3.73 -6.14
N GLY A 171 -10.68 3.42 -5.48
CA GLY A 171 -11.72 2.59 -6.08
C GLY A 171 -11.32 1.11 -6.15
N CYS A 172 -12.19 0.28 -6.72
CA CYS A 172 -12.03 -1.17 -6.74
C CYS A 172 -12.60 -1.76 -8.04
N LEU A 173 -11.96 -2.82 -8.51
CA LEU A 173 -12.44 -3.59 -9.66
C LEU A 173 -13.90 -4.07 -9.48
N LYS A 174 -14.23 -4.53 -8.28
CA LYS A 174 -15.59 -5.01 -7.92
C LYS A 174 -16.69 -3.98 -8.20
N TYR A 175 -16.41 -2.70 -7.99
CA TYR A 175 -17.37 -1.60 -8.18
C TYR A 175 -17.19 -0.87 -9.50
N SER A 176 -16.24 -1.30 -10.34
CA SER A 176 -15.93 -0.68 -11.64
C SER A 176 -15.62 0.82 -11.54
N ASN A 177 -15.00 1.25 -10.43
CA ASN A 177 -14.74 2.65 -10.11
C ASN A 177 -13.25 2.93 -9.86
N ILE A 178 -12.36 2.27 -10.61
CA ILE A 178 -10.91 2.48 -10.53
C ILE A 178 -10.56 3.95 -10.80
N VAL A 179 -9.84 4.57 -9.87
CA VAL A 179 -9.31 5.93 -9.96
C VAL A 179 -7.79 5.87 -10.12
N LEU A 180 -7.34 5.84 -11.36
CA LEU A 180 -5.93 5.95 -11.72
C LEU A 180 -5.54 7.43 -11.82
N GLY A 181 -4.35 7.82 -11.42
CA GLY A 181 -3.89 9.20 -11.59
C GLY A 181 -2.86 9.63 -10.58
N VAL A 182 -2.71 10.93 -10.42
CA VAL A 182 -1.68 11.54 -9.58
C VAL A 182 -2.28 12.24 -8.36
N GLY A 183 -1.47 12.38 -7.31
CA GLY A 183 -1.86 13.09 -6.09
C GLY A 183 -1.91 14.62 -6.31
N GLU A 184 -2.59 15.34 -5.41
CA GLU A 184 -2.78 16.80 -5.48
C GLU A 184 -1.48 17.62 -5.43
N TYR A 185 -0.41 17.09 -4.82
CA TYR A 185 0.88 17.79 -4.75
C TYR A 185 1.66 17.82 -6.07
N VAL A 186 1.23 17.04 -7.04
CA VAL A 186 1.84 17.04 -8.37
C VAL A 186 1.35 18.27 -9.14
N LYS A 187 2.26 19.14 -9.53
CA LYS A 187 1.93 20.30 -10.38
C LYS A 187 1.77 19.84 -11.81
N LEU A 188 0.53 19.85 -12.29
CA LEU A 188 0.19 19.56 -13.66
C LEU A 188 -0.04 20.85 -14.45
N GLY A 189 0.17 20.79 -15.76
CA GLY A 189 -0.32 21.82 -16.69
C GLY A 189 -1.85 21.93 -16.65
N SER A 190 -2.40 23.10 -16.96
CA SER A 190 -3.85 23.36 -16.89
C SER A 190 -4.68 22.35 -17.69
N ASN A 191 -4.15 21.90 -18.83
CA ASN A 191 -4.79 20.96 -19.72
C ASN A 191 -4.71 19.50 -19.27
N ALA A 192 -3.85 19.19 -18.25
CA ALA A 192 -3.64 17.86 -17.70
C ALA A 192 -4.31 17.65 -16.33
N SER A 193 -5.11 18.61 -15.85
CA SER A 193 -5.76 18.53 -14.54
C SER A 193 -6.67 17.30 -14.36
N TYR A 194 -7.15 16.72 -15.46
CA TYR A 194 -7.95 15.49 -15.46
C TYR A 194 -7.16 14.26 -14.96
N LEU A 195 -5.83 14.34 -14.91
CA LEU A 195 -4.97 13.27 -14.35
C LEU A 195 -4.91 13.29 -12.81
N HIS A 196 -5.37 14.35 -12.14
CA HIS A 196 -5.49 14.30 -10.68
C HIS A 196 -6.58 13.30 -10.25
N LYS A 197 -6.28 12.43 -9.31
CA LYS A 197 -7.25 11.49 -8.72
C LYS A 197 -8.49 12.21 -8.20
N THR A 198 -8.30 13.38 -7.59
CA THR A 198 -9.39 14.23 -7.06
C THR A 198 -10.27 14.87 -8.14
N SER A 199 -9.89 14.79 -9.41
CA SER A 199 -10.76 15.17 -10.53
C SER A 199 -11.81 14.11 -10.89
N SER A 200 -11.67 12.89 -10.36
CA SER A 200 -12.66 11.83 -10.53
C SER A 200 -13.80 11.98 -9.54
N LEU A 201 -15.04 11.80 -10.00
CA LEU A 201 -16.22 11.74 -9.12
C LEU A 201 -16.27 10.49 -8.25
N GLU A 202 -15.50 9.46 -8.60
CA GLU A 202 -15.40 8.19 -7.89
C GLU A 202 -14.34 8.22 -6.77
N TYR A 203 -13.58 9.32 -6.69
CA TYR A 203 -12.54 9.44 -5.67
C TYR A 203 -13.15 9.71 -4.29
N ASP A 204 -12.79 8.87 -3.31
CA ASP A 204 -13.16 9.05 -1.90
C ASP A 204 -12.00 8.62 -0.99
N SER A 205 -11.50 9.53 -0.18
CA SER A 205 -10.48 9.23 0.83
C SER A 205 -10.99 8.38 2.00
N HIS A 206 -12.29 8.14 2.09
CA HIS A 206 -12.96 7.37 3.13
C HIS A 206 -12.56 7.77 4.58
N GLY A 207 -12.10 9.01 4.76
CA GLY A 207 -11.72 9.54 6.06
C GLY A 207 -10.41 8.94 6.64
N ILE A 208 -9.50 8.46 5.78
CA ILE A 208 -8.22 7.85 6.21
C ILE A 208 -7.41 8.77 7.13
N LEU A 209 -7.44 10.08 6.92
CA LEU A 209 -6.71 11.05 7.74
C LEU A 209 -7.15 10.99 9.21
N ASN A 210 -8.45 10.84 9.47
CA ASN A 210 -9.00 10.75 10.82
C ASN A 210 -8.81 9.35 11.43
N ALA A 211 -8.66 8.32 10.58
CA ALA A 211 -8.47 6.96 11.05
C ALA A 211 -7.19 6.80 11.89
N PHE A 212 -6.10 7.45 11.50
CA PHE A 212 -4.83 7.35 12.23
C PHE A 212 -4.91 7.76 13.70
N GLU A 213 -5.81 8.68 14.07
CA GLU A 213 -5.98 9.11 15.45
C GLU A 213 -6.64 8.03 16.32
N SER A 214 -7.55 7.25 15.72
CA SER A 214 -8.43 6.31 16.42
C SER A 214 -7.82 4.94 16.68
N TYR A 215 -6.66 4.63 16.08
CA TYR A 215 -6.06 3.29 16.13
C TYR A 215 -4.71 3.31 16.83
N ASP A 216 -4.45 2.33 17.71
CA ASP A 216 -3.18 2.16 18.41
C ASP A 216 -2.17 1.40 17.57
N ASN A 217 -2.64 0.39 16.83
CA ASN A 217 -1.81 -0.44 15.95
C ASN A 217 -2.03 -0.03 14.50
N ILE A 218 -0.95 0.30 13.82
CA ILE A 218 -0.96 0.70 12.42
C ILE A 218 0.00 -0.20 11.65
N ILE A 219 -0.56 -1.01 10.77
CA ILE A 219 0.17 -1.95 9.94
C ILE A 219 0.04 -1.51 8.48
N ILE A 220 1.14 -1.09 7.89
CA ILE A 220 1.23 -0.71 6.48
C ILE A 220 1.94 -1.85 5.73
N PHE A 221 1.31 -2.43 4.74
CA PHE A 221 1.88 -3.56 4.01
C PHE A 221 1.97 -3.28 2.51
N GLY A 222 3.21 -3.28 1.99
CA GLY A 222 3.45 -3.21 0.56
C GLY A 222 3.13 -1.87 -0.10
N LEU A 223 3.15 -0.78 0.66
CA LEU A 223 3.00 0.60 0.17
C LEU A 223 4.35 1.31 0.22
N SER A 224 4.72 2.01 -0.85
CA SER A 224 6.00 2.72 -0.95
C SER A 224 6.04 4.03 -0.18
N LEU A 225 4.88 4.57 0.19
CA LEU A 225 4.73 5.92 0.77
C LEU A 225 5.37 7.00 -0.11
N SER A 226 5.23 6.86 -1.43
CA SER A 226 5.81 7.78 -2.41
C SER A 226 5.16 9.16 -2.34
N GLN A 227 5.71 10.13 -3.08
CA GLN A 227 5.19 11.51 -3.06
C GLN A 227 3.71 11.61 -3.45
N VAL A 228 3.21 10.69 -4.27
CA VAL A 228 1.78 10.65 -4.63
C VAL A 228 0.88 10.27 -3.45
N ASP A 229 1.45 9.59 -2.44
CA ASP A 229 0.74 9.15 -1.23
C ASP A 229 0.87 10.15 -0.07
N TYR A 230 1.77 11.16 -0.14
CA TYR A 230 2.01 12.11 0.95
C TYR A 230 0.75 12.74 1.53
N PRO A 231 -0.25 13.15 0.72
CA PRO A 231 -1.47 13.75 1.26
C PRO A 231 -2.19 12.89 2.31
N TYR A 232 -2.00 11.57 2.28
CA TYR A 232 -2.65 10.65 3.22
C TYR A 232 -1.84 10.41 4.50
N PHE A 233 -0.52 10.63 4.47
CA PHE A 233 0.39 10.16 5.53
C PHE A 233 1.20 11.28 6.20
N GLU A 234 1.39 12.41 5.53
CA GLU A 234 2.33 13.45 5.98
C GLU A 234 1.99 13.97 7.36
N ASP A 235 0.74 14.33 7.61
CA ASP A 235 0.31 14.88 8.89
C ASP A 235 0.43 13.84 10.01
N PHE A 236 0.04 12.58 9.75
CA PHE A 236 0.20 11.50 10.69
C PHE A 236 1.65 11.29 11.12
N PHE A 237 2.58 11.16 10.16
CA PHE A 237 3.99 10.96 10.50
C PHE A 237 4.63 12.19 11.15
N LYS A 238 4.23 13.41 10.79
CA LYS A 238 4.63 14.63 11.50
C LYS A 238 4.16 14.62 12.95
N ASP A 239 2.91 14.27 13.19
CA ASP A 239 2.31 14.22 14.51
C ASP A 239 2.99 13.19 15.41
N VAL A 240 3.21 11.97 14.92
CA VAL A 240 3.97 10.93 15.62
C VAL A 240 5.40 11.39 15.94
N SER A 241 6.03 12.13 15.02
CA SER A 241 7.39 12.68 15.21
C SER A 241 7.44 13.89 16.14
N SER A 242 6.31 14.50 16.48
CA SER A 242 6.21 15.73 17.30
C SER A 242 5.77 15.51 18.74
N ARG A 243 5.69 14.28 19.24
CA ARG A 243 5.17 13.89 20.56
C ARG A 243 3.65 14.02 20.74
N LYS A 244 2.87 14.30 19.70
CA LYS A 244 1.40 14.45 19.83
C LYS A 244 0.75 13.22 20.50
N TYR A 245 1.28 12.03 20.25
CA TYR A 245 0.76 10.77 20.81
C TYR A 245 1.58 10.23 21.98
N MET A 246 2.33 11.07 22.68
CA MET A 246 3.01 10.69 23.94
C MET A 246 2.02 10.67 25.11
N GLY A 247 1.11 9.70 25.09
CA GLY A 247 0.33 9.30 26.25
C GLY A 247 0.95 8.07 26.93
N ASP A 248 0.17 7.39 27.75
CA ASP A 248 0.59 6.16 28.45
C ASP A 248 0.86 4.98 27.48
N LYS A 249 0.26 5.02 26.27
CA LYS A 249 0.51 4.05 25.20
C LYS A 249 1.12 4.72 23.96
N LYS A 250 2.28 4.22 23.53
CA LYS A 250 2.87 4.58 22.24
C LYS A 250 2.12 3.87 21.12
N LYS A 251 1.90 4.56 19.97
CA LYS A 251 1.40 3.89 18.77
C LYS A 251 2.38 2.82 18.30
N TYR A 252 1.85 1.65 17.99
CA TYR A 252 2.58 0.54 17.38
C TYR A 252 2.48 0.66 15.87
N ILE A 253 3.60 0.87 15.18
CA ILE A 253 3.62 1.13 13.74
C ILE A 253 4.60 0.16 13.07
N ARG A 254 4.10 -0.64 12.14
CA ARG A 254 4.92 -1.56 11.34
C ARG A 254 4.68 -1.35 9.87
N ILE A 255 5.77 -1.21 9.12
CA ILE A 255 5.75 -1.09 7.66
C ILE A 255 6.42 -2.31 7.07
N PHE A 256 5.66 -3.13 6.36
CA PHE A 256 6.20 -4.28 5.63
C PHE A 256 6.60 -3.86 4.23
N THR A 257 7.81 -4.22 3.84
CA THR A 257 8.38 -3.93 2.53
C THR A 257 9.17 -5.12 2.00
N TYR A 258 9.43 -5.16 0.69
CA TYR A 258 10.02 -6.32 0.07
C TYR A 258 11.48 -6.54 0.50
N ASP A 259 12.37 -5.59 0.22
CA ASP A 259 13.81 -5.74 0.43
C ASP A 259 14.49 -4.48 1.01
N GLU A 260 15.80 -4.49 1.09
CA GLU A 260 16.58 -3.37 1.61
C GLU A 260 16.47 -2.11 0.74
N LYS A 261 16.35 -2.29 -0.58
CA LYS A 261 16.18 -1.13 -1.49
C LYS A 261 14.86 -0.42 -1.19
N SER A 262 13.77 -1.16 -1.13
CA SER A 262 12.44 -0.62 -0.82
C SER A 262 12.39 -0.02 0.59
N ARG A 263 13.12 -0.62 1.56
CA ARG A 263 13.25 -0.05 2.91
C ARG A 263 13.92 1.33 2.90
N LEU A 264 14.99 1.49 2.12
CA LEU A 264 15.69 2.78 2.00
C LEU A 264 14.81 3.81 1.29
N GLU A 265 14.05 3.43 0.27
CA GLU A 265 13.08 4.30 -0.40
C GLU A 265 12.00 4.80 0.58
N ILE A 266 11.44 3.91 1.41
CA ILE A 266 10.48 4.31 2.47
C ILE A 266 11.12 5.30 3.45
N LEU A 267 12.38 5.07 3.87
CA LEU A 267 13.08 6.00 4.75
C LEU A 267 13.27 7.39 4.13
N ASP A 268 13.56 7.44 2.84
CA ASP A 268 13.71 8.72 2.12
C ASP A 268 12.34 9.43 1.98
N ASN A 269 11.28 8.69 1.71
CA ASN A 269 9.91 9.21 1.67
C ASN A 269 9.46 9.77 3.03
N LEU A 270 9.75 9.04 4.13
CA LEU A 270 9.49 9.54 5.49
C LEU A 270 10.26 10.84 5.80
N ARG A 271 11.50 10.97 5.35
CA ARG A 271 12.27 12.24 5.46
C ARG A 271 11.62 13.34 4.64
N GLY A 272 11.15 13.03 3.44
CA GLY A 272 10.38 13.96 2.59
C GLY A 272 9.12 14.50 3.28
N MET A 273 8.45 13.66 4.08
CA MET A 273 7.32 14.07 4.93
C MET A 273 7.75 14.77 6.25
N ASN A 274 9.01 15.24 6.36
CA ASN A 274 9.57 15.83 7.57
C ASN A 274 9.55 14.91 8.81
N SER A 275 9.60 13.60 8.62
CA SER A 275 9.60 12.60 9.67
C SER A 275 10.96 11.94 9.82
N GLY A 276 11.62 12.14 10.95
CA GLY A 276 12.94 11.55 11.22
C GLY A 276 12.82 10.22 11.96
N LEU A 277 13.55 9.18 11.51
CA LEU A 277 13.56 7.85 12.14
C LEU A 277 13.85 7.88 13.64
N ILE A 278 14.76 8.78 14.08
CA ILE A 278 15.10 8.94 15.51
C ILE A 278 13.84 9.38 16.31
N LYS A 279 13.09 10.33 15.77
CA LYS A 279 11.84 10.81 16.43
C LYS A 279 10.74 9.77 16.36
N LEU A 280 10.55 9.12 15.22
CA LEU A 280 9.58 8.03 15.09
C LEU A 280 9.82 6.94 16.13
N ARG A 281 11.04 6.41 16.21
CA ARG A 281 11.40 5.38 17.23
C ARG A 281 11.41 5.90 18.66
N GLY A 282 11.63 7.20 18.85
CA GLY A 282 11.59 7.82 20.17
C GLY A 282 10.17 7.95 20.73
N TYR A 283 9.19 8.25 19.87
CA TYR A 283 7.82 8.60 20.27
C TYR A 283 6.77 7.54 19.93
N SER A 284 7.13 6.52 19.16
CA SER A 284 6.28 5.36 18.85
C SER A 284 7.10 4.06 18.88
N ASP A 285 6.43 2.93 18.90
CA ASP A 285 7.04 1.64 18.63
C ASP A 285 7.02 1.40 17.12
N PHE A 286 8.07 1.88 16.44
CA PHE A 286 8.15 1.95 14.98
C PHE A 286 9.25 1.05 14.42
N ASP A 287 8.90 0.21 13.44
CA ASP A 287 9.89 -0.51 12.63
C ASP A 287 9.45 -0.70 11.17
N ILE A 288 10.44 -0.92 10.28
CA ILE A 288 10.25 -1.30 8.88
C ILE A 288 10.81 -2.71 8.72
N ILE A 289 9.98 -3.64 8.23
CA ILE A 289 10.23 -5.07 8.18
C ILE A 289 10.35 -5.52 6.73
N ARG A 290 11.48 -6.16 6.38
CA ARG A 290 11.73 -6.71 5.05
C ARG A 290 11.27 -8.17 5.01
N ILE A 291 10.51 -8.52 3.97
CA ILE A 291 9.93 -9.85 3.85
C ILE A 291 10.70 -10.78 2.91
N LYS A 292 11.60 -10.21 2.09
CA LYS A 292 12.39 -11.00 1.12
C LYS A 292 13.36 -11.93 1.84
N ASP A 293 13.39 -13.19 1.41
CA ASP A 293 14.35 -14.20 1.87
C ASP A 293 14.42 -14.32 3.39
N ASP A 294 13.29 -14.10 4.09
CA ASP A 294 13.13 -14.19 5.55
C ASP A 294 14.15 -13.35 6.37
N ILE A 295 14.66 -12.26 5.78
CA ILE A 295 15.71 -11.42 6.42
C ILE A 295 15.28 -10.94 7.82
N ASP A 296 14.04 -10.50 7.97
CA ASP A 296 13.49 -10.01 9.24
C ASP A 296 12.46 -11.00 9.84
N PHE A 297 12.66 -12.31 9.67
CA PHE A 297 11.74 -13.37 10.12
C PHE A 297 11.31 -13.22 11.59
N ASP A 298 12.23 -12.99 12.50
CA ASP A 298 11.92 -12.83 13.93
C ASP A 298 10.98 -11.64 14.18
N LYS A 299 11.15 -10.56 13.44
CA LYS A 299 10.27 -9.39 13.54
C LYS A 299 8.87 -9.67 12.98
N VAL A 300 8.78 -10.44 11.90
CA VAL A 300 7.50 -10.92 11.37
C VAL A 300 6.77 -11.75 12.42
N GLN A 301 7.47 -12.67 13.09
CA GLN A 301 6.89 -13.49 14.17
C GLN A 301 6.43 -12.65 15.36
N GLN A 302 7.17 -11.61 15.73
CA GLN A 302 6.77 -10.66 16.77
C GLN A 302 5.47 -9.92 16.40
N VAL A 303 5.32 -9.48 15.15
CA VAL A 303 4.06 -8.85 14.70
C VAL A 303 2.90 -9.83 14.72
N ILE A 304 3.10 -11.06 14.25
CA ILE A 304 2.09 -12.12 14.28
C ILE A 304 1.64 -12.40 15.72
N ALA A 305 2.59 -12.51 16.64
CA ALA A 305 2.28 -12.69 18.05
C ALA A 305 1.52 -11.51 18.65
N HIS A 306 1.94 -10.28 18.33
CA HIS A 306 1.30 -9.05 18.78
C HIS A 306 -0.16 -8.91 18.28
N LEU A 307 -0.46 -9.35 17.05
CA LEU A 307 -1.81 -9.32 16.48
C LEU A 307 -2.72 -10.45 16.98
N ASN A 308 -2.13 -11.56 17.45
CA ASN A 308 -2.84 -12.80 17.80
C ASN A 308 -3.24 -12.87 19.29
N VAL A 309 -3.33 -11.76 20.01
CA VAL A 309 -3.68 -11.77 21.43
C VAL A 309 -5.13 -12.21 21.61
N ARG A 310 -5.32 -13.38 22.22
CA ARG A 310 -6.62 -13.88 22.71
C ARG A 310 -6.67 -13.71 24.22
N TRP A 311 -7.83 -13.28 24.72
CA TRP A 311 -8.10 -13.44 26.15
C TRP A 311 -8.28 -14.95 26.43
N GLU A 312 -7.33 -15.56 27.11
CA GLU A 312 -7.60 -16.81 27.81
C GLU A 312 -8.45 -16.43 29.04
N PHE A 313 -9.74 -16.56 28.91
CA PHE A 313 -10.59 -16.60 30.10
C PHE A 313 -10.34 -17.98 30.72
N ASP A 314 -9.64 -18.04 31.84
CA ASP A 314 -9.71 -19.18 32.75
C ASP A 314 -11.15 -19.29 33.23
N ILE A 315 -11.86 -20.34 32.76
CA ILE A 315 -13.19 -20.74 33.22
C ILE A 315 -13.03 -21.66 34.42
#